data_a492f2fc71c960c40acd34cdcade51fa
#
_entry.id   a492f2fc71c960c40acd34cdcade51fa
#
_cell.length_a   1.000
_cell.length_b   1.000
_cell.length_c   1.000
_cell.angle_alpha   90.00
_cell.angle_beta   90.00
_cell.angle_gamma   90.00
#
_symmetry.space_group_name_H-M   'P 1'
#
loop_
_entity.id
_entity.type
_entity.pdbx_description
1 polymer ?
#
loop_
_entity_poly.entity_id
_entity_poly.type
_entity_poly.pdbx_seq_one_letter_code
_entity_poly.pdbx_strand_id
1 'polypeptide(L)'
;MKKKNIQTSVLSMVIAACMISHQQNARAGENPSLQNDSVPYVTMPDVSPKLTTGDGNPLLDFMFTADPTAVEYKGRLYVYATNDQQQYETVGGYGKNSYEYIKSLVMMSSDDMTNWTYHGIIKTDSIAPWIKTSWAPSITKREEADGKTHFYLYFSNSGDGTGVLTSTSPIGPWSSPLNHSLVDTNTPGIAGECKAAFDPGVVIDDKGKGWLTVGGGCARIMRLGKDMISVDGPIKPIKAPHHFEANELNYINGTYVYTYNIDWQDFSDWPLPTEKPTTCCMSYMTSKTPLVTKSWKYQHNYMKNPGDYGYDYSNN
;
A
#
# COMPACT_ATOMS: atom_id res chain seq x y z
N MET A 1 7.37 -25.61 20.05
CA MET A 1 7.34 -25.42 18.59
C MET A 1 7.01 -23.95 18.34
N LYS A 2 7.95 -23.16 17.82
CA LYS A 2 7.78 -21.71 17.62
C LYS A 2 6.86 -21.46 16.43
N LYS A 3 5.76 -20.74 16.61
CA LYS A 3 4.91 -20.22 15.54
C LYS A 3 5.77 -19.29 14.67
N LYS A 4 6.06 -19.70 13.43
CA LYS A 4 6.68 -18.81 12.43
C LYS A 4 5.68 -17.72 12.07
N ASN A 5 6.11 -16.47 12.14
CA ASN A 5 5.30 -15.33 11.80
C ASN A 5 4.85 -15.39 10.32
N ILE A 6 3.55 -15.51 10.14
CA ILE A 6 2.87 -15.54 8.82
C ILE A 6 3.06 -14.26 8.01
N GLN A 7 3.40 -13.13 8.67
CA GLN A 7 3.69 -11.86 8.00
C GLN A 7 4.79 -11.95 6.92
N THR A 8 5.77 -12.84 7.11
CA THR A 8 6.84 -13.05 6.13
C THR A 8 6.35 -13.74 4.85
N SER A 9 5.25 -14.51 4.94
CA SER A 9 4.69 -15.22 3.79
C SER A 9 3.78 -14.34 2.91
N VAL A 10 3.11 -13.35 3.48
CA VAL A 10 2.16 -12.49 2.74
C VAL A 10 2.89 -11.56 1.77
N LEU A 11 4.00 -10.96 2.19
CA LEU A 11 4.78 -10.11 1.29
C LEU A 11 5.48 -10.92 0.19
N SER A 12 6.02 -12.10 0.54
CA SER A 12 6.54 -13.03 -0.47
C SER A 12 5.45 -13.44 -1.46
N MET A 13 4.20 -13.48 -1.06
CA MET A 13 3.08 -13.84 -1.93
C MET A 13 2.61 -12.68 -2.82
N VAL A 14 2.60 -11.44 -2.34
CA VAL A 14 2.26 -10.28 -3.19
C VAL A 14 3.34 -10.04 -4.24
N ILE A 15 4.61 -10.20 -3.88
CA ILE A 15 5.74 -10.16 -4.83
C ILE A 15 5.79 -11.43 -5.70
N ALA A 16 5.43 -12.60 -5.15
CA ALA A 16 5.45 -13.88 -5.87
C ALA A 16 4.23 -14.09 -6.78
N ALA A 17 3.09 -13.45 -6.53
CA ALA A 17 1.95 -13.47 -7.45
C ALA A 17 2.31 -12.85 -8.82
N CYS A 18 3.37 -12.03 -8.85
CA CYS A 18 3.96 -11.56 -10.11
C CYS A 18 5.01 -12.52 -10.71
N MET A 19 5.48 -13.56 -10.01
CA MET A 19 6.67 -14.31 -10.44
C MET A 19 6.62 -15.84 -10.40
N ILE A 20 5.53 -16.49 -9.99
CA ILE A 20 5.55 -17.97 -9.90
C ILE A 20 4.41 -18.58 -10.73
N SER A 21 4.75 -18.92 -11.97
CA SER A 21 4.15 -20.02 -12.70
C SER A 21 4.96 -21.29 -12.40
N HIS A 22 4.57 -22.11 -11.44
CA HIS A 22 4.90 -23.54 -11.43
C HIS A 22 3.94 -24.30 -10.52
N GLN A 23 3.42 -25.36 -11.08
CA GLN A 23 2.43 -26.32 -10.58
C GLN A 23 2.74 -26.83 -9.18
N GLN A 24 1.73 -26.88 -8.33
CA GLN A 24 1.51 -28.03 -7.45
C GLN A 24 0.01 -28.19 -7.17
N ASN A 25 -0.52 -29.34 -7.55
CA ASN A 25 -1.84 -29.83 -7.16
C ASN A 25 -1.91 -29.90 -5.61
N ALA A 26 -2.54 -28.94 -4.97
CA ALA A 26 -2.95 -29.06 -3.60
C ALA A 26 -4.37 -29.66 -3.55
N ARG A 27 -4.48 -30.86 -3.01
CA ARG A 27 -5.76 -31.47 -2.65
C ARG A 27 -6.48 -30.54 -1.67
N ALA A 28 -7.74 -30.28 -1.94
CA ALA A 28 -8.66 -29.63 -1.02
C ALA A 28 -8.69 -30.44 0.28
N GLY A 29 -8.00 -29.92 1.29
CA GLY A 29 -8.14 -30.36 2.68
C GLY A 29 -9.24 -29.51 3.28
N GLU A 30 -10.29 -30.17 3.78
CA GLU A 30 -11.34 -29.52 4.56
C GLU A 30 -10.71 -28.73 5.73
N ASN A 31 -10.86 -27.44 5.70
CA ASN A 31 -10.39 -26.54 6.76
C ASN A 31 -11.45 -26.54 7.88
N PRO A 32 -11.16 -27.06 9.08
CA PRO A 32 -12.15 -27.06 10.14
C PRO A 32 -12.36 -25.64 10.66
N SER A 33 -13.61 -25.18 10.55
CA SER A 33 -14.25 -24.12 11.32
C SER A 33 -13.59 -22.73 11.35
N LEU A 34 -13.75 -22.00 10.26
CA LEU A 34 -13.79 -20.53 10.28
C LEU A 34 -15.24 -20.00 10.42
N GLN A 35 -16.11 -20.77 11.02
CA GLN A 35 -17.57 -20.51 11.00
C GLN A 35 -18.07 -19.52 12.04
N ASN A 36 -17.24 -18.68 12.69
CA ASN A 36 -17.76 -17.80 13.74
C ASN A 36 -17.23 -16.37 13.74
N ASP A 37 -16.77 -15.84 12.60
CA ASP A 37 -16.58 -14.40 12.49
C ASP A 37 -17.61 -13.83 11.50
N SER A 38 -18.59 -13.16 12.06
CA SER A 38 -19.69 -12.51 11.34
C SER A 38 -19.23 -11.24 10.58
N VAL A 39 -18.18 -11.35 9.79
CA VAL A 39 -17.86 -10.32 8.80
C VAL A 39 -18.77 -10.58 7.60
N PRO A 40 -19.71 -9.70 7.28
CA PRO A 40 -20.60 -9.90 6.17
C PRO A 40 -19.81 -9.84 4.87
N TYR A 41 -19.79 -10.93 4.13
CA TYR A 41 -19.24 -10.97 2.78
C TYR A 41 -20.33 -10.60 1.78
N VAL A 42 -20.02 -9.67 0.90
CA VAL A 42 -20.84 -9.44 -0.28
C VAL A 42 -20.14 -10.18 -1.43
N THR A 43 -20.61 -11.37 -1.73
CA THR A 43 -20.15 -12.12 -2.90
C THR A 43 -20.77 -11.52 -4.15
N MET A 44 -19.95 -11.16 -5.12
CA MET A 44 -20.46 -10.72 -6.43
C MET A 44 -21.08 -11.92 -7.15
N PRO A 45 -22.35 -11.83 -7.57
CA PRO A 45 -23.09 -12.99 -8.13
C PRO A 45 -22.48 -13.53 -9.42
N ASP A 46 -21.72 -12.74 -10.16
CA ASP A 46 -21.22 -13.06 -11.48
C ASP A 46 -19.68 -13.04 -11.60
N VAL A 47 -18.96 -13.12 -10.49
CA VAL A 47 -17.51 -13.22 -10.54
C VAL A 47 -17.16 -14.63 -11.02
N SER A 48 -16.90 -14.75 -12.30
CA SER A 48 -16.30 -15.98 -12.85
C SER A 48 -14.97 -16.23 -12.16
N PRO A 49 -14.70 -17.47 -11.74
CA PRO A 49 -13.40 -17.82 -11.19
C PRO A 49 -12.35 -17.40 -12.19
N LYS A 50 -11.34 -16.67 -11.73
CA LYS A 50 -10.21 -16.32 -12.58
C LYS A 50 -9.59 -17.59 -13.09
N LEU A 51 -9.40 -17.67 -14.40
CA LEU A 51 -8.66 -18.76 -14.99
C LEU A 51 -7.25 -18.77 -14.41
N THR A 52 -6.84 -19.92 -13.94
CA THR A 52 -5.53 -20.15 -13.31
C THR A 52 -4.36 -20.10 -14.31
N THR A 53 -4.60 -19.68 -15.52
CA THR A 53 -3.61 -19.58 -16.59
C THR A 53 -3.03 -18.16 -16.63
N GLY A 54 -2.37 -17.73 -15.64
CA GLY A 54 -1.64 -16.50 -15.76
C GLY A 54 -1.98 -15.48 -14.69
N ASP A 55 -2.01 -14.37 -15.01
CA ASP A 55 -1.74 -13.13 -14.37
C ASP A 55 -2.73 -12.70 -13.32
N GLY A 56 -3.51 -13.43 -12.68
CA GLY A 56 -4.35 -13.05 -11.53
C GLY A 56 -5.07 -11.68 -11.59
N ASN A 57 -4.85 -10.90 -12.62
CA ASN A 57 -5.44 -9.59 -12.88
C ASN A 57 -6.44 -9.62 -14.04
N PRO A 58 -7.45 -8.74 -14.00
CA PRO A 58 -7.84 -7.86 -12.89
C PRO A 58 -8.42 -8.64 -11.70
N LEU A 59 -8.27 -8.13 -10.46
CA LEU A 59 -8.95 -8.69 -9.29
C LEU A 59 -10.45 -8.41 -9.34
N LEU A 60 -10.84 -7.25 -9.85
CA LEU A 60 -12.20 -6.84 -10.17
C LEU A 60 -12.26 -6.49 -11.64
N ASP A 61 -13.28 -6.96 -12.37
CA ASP A 61 -13.44 -6.77 -13.82
C ASP A 61 -14.49 -5.71 -14.19
N PHE A 62 -15.10 -5.08 -13.20
CA PHE A 62 -16.22 -4.14 -13.38
C PHE A 62 -15.89 -2.70 -12.93
N MET A 63 -14.68 -2.45 -12.42
CA MET A 63 -14.26 -1.11 -12.02
C MET A 63 -12.74 -0.94 -12.09
N PHE A 64 -12.31 0.31 -12.28
CA PHE A 64 -10.90 0.69 -12.27
C PHE A 64 -10.43 1.00 -10.84
N THR A 65 -9.30 0.42 -10.47
CA THR A 65 -8.64 0.65 -9.19
C THR A 65 -7.12 0.75 -9.40
N ALA A 66 -6.44 1.50 -8.50
CA ALA A 66 -4.99 1.65 -8.52
C ALA A 66 -4.39 1.53 -7.11
N ASP A 67 -3.06 1.49 -7.03
CA ASP A 67 -2.25 1.60 -5.80
C ASP A 67 -2.69 0.63 -4.69
N PRO A 68 -2.75 -0.67 -4.92
CA PRO A 68 -3.29 -1.59 -3.94
C PRO A 68 -2.34 -1.80 -2.76
N THR A 69 -2.91 -1.86 -1.56
CA THR A 69 -2.27 -2.36 -0.34
C THR A 69 -3.02 -3.56 0.20
N ALA A 70 -2.35 -4.40 1.00
CA ALA A 70 -2.97 -5.62 1.51
C ALA A 70 -2.61 -5.93 2.95
N VAL A 71 -3.55 -6.56 3.67
CA VAL A 71 -3.33 -7.10 5.00
C VAL A 71 -3.97 -8.49 5.12
N GLU A 72 -3.22 -9.43 5.67
CA GLU A 72 -3.78 -10.73 6.06
C GLU A 72 -4.50 -10.59 7.40
N TYR A 73 -5.68 -11.17 7.54
CA TYR A 73 -6.37 -11.29 8.81
C TYR A 73 -7.18 -12.59 8.87
N LYS A 74 -6.88 -13.41 9.87
CA LYS A 74 -7.54 -14.70 10.12
C LYS A 74 -7.55 -15.66 8.93
N GLY A 75 -6.44 -15.69 8.19
CA GLY A 75 -6.27 -16.56 7.03
C GLY A 75 -6.84 -16.00 5.72
N ARG A 76 -7.41 -14.81 5.74
CA ARG A 76 -7.98 -14.13 4.57
C ARG A 76 -7.16 -12.88 4.22
N LEU A 77 -6.90 -12.66 2.93
CA LEU A 77 -6.23 -11.48 2.42
C LEU A 77 -7.26 -10.38 2.12
N TYR A 78 -7.09 -9.21 2.71
CA TYR A 78 -7.88 -8.01 2.43
C TYR A 78 -7.05 -7.02 1.64
N VAL A 79 -7.60 -6.52 0.55
CA VAL A 79 -6.95 -5.56 -0.35
C VAL A 79 -7.77 -4.27 -0.37
N TYR A 80 -7.06 -3.15 -0.32
CA TYR A 80 -7.63 -1.81 -0.42
C TYR A 80 -6.93 -1.10 -1.56
N ALA A 81 -7.68 -0.33 -2.34
CA ALA A 81 -7.14 0.35 -3.51
C ALA A 81 -7.79 1.73 -3.71
N THR A 82 -7.10 2.59 -4.42
CA THR A 82 -7.63 3.86 -4.94
C THR A 82 -8.81 3.57 -5.86
N ASN A 83 -9.90 4.33 -5.73
CA ASN A 83 -11.10 4.16 -6.56
C ASN A 83 -11.03 5.03 -7.83
N ASP A 84 -10.26 4.62 -8.82
CA ASP A 84 -10.16 5.32 -10.10
C ASP A 84 -11.45 5.34 -10.90
N GLN A 85 -12.35 4.38 -10.65
CA GLN A 85 -13.68 4.36 -11.26
C GLN A 85 -14.45 5.65 -10.94
N GLN A 86 -14.29 6.20 -9.73
CA GLN A 86 -14.96 7.44 -9.34
C GLN A 86 -14.54 8.62 -10.21
N GLN A 87 -13.26 8.72 -10.56
CA GLN A 87 -12.78 9.73 -11.48
C GLN A 87 -13.26 9.48 -12.91
N TYR A 88 -13.16 8.23 -13.38
CA TYR A 88 -13.62 7.84 -14.70
C TYR A 88 -15.10 8.21 -14.92
N GLU A 89 -15.97 7.95 -13.96
CA GLU A 89 -17.39 8.30 -14.02
C GLU A 89 -17.63 9.82 -14.00
N THR A 90 -16.76 10.59 -13.33
CA THR A 90 -16.93 12.03 -13.18
C THR A 90 -16.45 12.82 -14.41
N VAL A 91 -15.29 12.45 -14.97
CA VAL A 91 -14.67 13.20 -16.09
C VAL A 91 -14.85 12.54 -17.45
N GLY A 92 -15.33 11.29 -17.48
CA GLY A 92 -15.56 10.52 -18.70
C GLY A 92 -14.28 10.03 -19.35
N GLY A 93 -13.98 8.76 -19.20
CA GLY A 93 -12.95 8.03 -19.95
C GLY A 93 -11.57 8.73 -20.00
N TYR A 94 -11.15 9.09 -21.19
CA TYR A 94 -9.87 9.76 -21.45
C TYR A 94 -9.88 11.28 -21.16
N GLY A 95 -10.75 11.73 -20.25
CA GLY A 95 -10.81 13.12 -19.80
C GLY A 95 -9.52 13.54 -19.09
N LYS A 96 -9.47 14.81 -18.71
CA LYS A 96 -8.35 15.34 -17.91
C LYS A 96 -8.32 14.65 -16.55
N ASN A 97 -7.25 13.94 -16.30
CA ASN A 97 -7.00 13.35 -15.00
C ASN A 97 -6.62 14.46 -14.01
N SER A 98 -7.45 14.71 -13.02
CA SER A 98 -7.16 15.70 -11.97
C SER A 98 -7.02 15.08 -10.58
N TYR A 99 -7.37 13.78 -10.43
CA TYR A 99 -7.38 13.03 -9.18
C TYR A 99 -8.25 13.61 -8.05
N GLU A 100 -8.70 14.85 -8.18
CA GLU A 100 -9.51 15.57 -7.16
C GLU A 100 -10.89 14.95 -6.93
N TYR A 101 -11.36 14.13 -7.86
CA TYR A 101 -12.66 13.46 -7.78
C TYR A 101 -12.58 12.11 -7.04
N ILE A 102 -11.40 11.61 -6.77
CA ILE A 102 -11.20 10.34 -6.07
C ILE A 102 -11.30 10.58 -4.55
N LYS A 103 -12.45 10.26 -3.98
CA LYS A 103 -12.81 10.51 -2.57
C LYS A 103 -13.24 9.25 -1.85
N SER A 104 -12.80 8.11 -2.35
CA SER A 104 -13.14 6.80 -1.79
C SER A 104 -12.06 5.78 -2.09
N LEU A 105 -12.02 4.73 -1.27
CA LEU A 105 -11.16 3.57 -1.45
C LEU A 105 -12.02 2.33 -1.66
N VAL A 106 -11.53 1.39 -2.43
CA VAL A 106 -12.19 0.11 -2.72
C VAL A 106 -11.72 -0.95 -1.73
N MET A 107 -12.63 -1.82 -1.29
CA MET A 107 -12.30 -2.96 -0.43
C MET A 107 -12.66 -4.28 -1.12
N MET A 108 -11.72 -5.22 -1.10
CA MET A 108 -11.94 -6.58 -1.58
C MET A 108 -11.16 -7.58 -0.72
N SER A 109 -11.52 -8.85 -0.78
CA SER A 109 -10.79 -9.88 -0.05
C SER A 109 -10.87 -11.25 -0.71
N SER A 110 -9.94 -12.14 -0.36
CA SER A 110 -9.89 -13.51 -0.87
C SER A 110 -9.26 -14.46 0.16
N ASP A 111 -9.72 -15.70 0.18
CA ASP A 111 -9.10 -16.78 0.96
C ASP A 111 -8.04 -17.55 0.13
N ASP A 112 -8.13 -17.49 -1.19
CA ASP A 112 -7.34 -18.30 -2.10
C ASP A 112 -6.59 -17.48 -3.17
N MET A 113 -6.74 -16.13 -3.14
CA MET A 113 -6.19 -15.17 -4.13
C MET A 113 -6.67 -15.42 -5.57
N THR A 114 -7.71 -16.24 -5.75
CA THR A 114 -8.33 -16.56 -7.04
C THR A 114 -9.76 -16.03 -7.08
N ASN A 115 -10.53 -16.33 -6.04
CA ASN A 115 -11.91 -15.89 -5.90
C ASN A 115 -11.96 -14.67 -4.98
N TRP A 116 -12.49 -13.55 -5.48
CA TRP A 116 -12.51 -12.29 -4.77
C TRP A 116 -13.91 -11.89 -4.36
N THR A 117 -14.03 -11.39 -3.13
CA THR A 117 -15.24 -10.79 -2.60
C THR A 117 -15.09 -9.29 -2.59
N TYR A 118 -16.00 -8.57 -3.23
CA TYR A 118 -16.08 -7.11 -3.18
C TYR A 118 -16.87 -6.67 -1.95
N HIS A 119 -16.29 -5.80 -1.12
CA HIS A 119 -16.90 -5.30 0.11
C HIS A 119 -17.44 -3.88 -0.01
N GLY A 120 -17.45 -3.31 -1.22
CA GLY A 120 -17.87 -1.93 -1.43
C GLY A 120 -16.72 -0.94 -1.31
N ILE A 121 -17.10 0.33 -1.10
CA ILE A 121 -16.18 1.46 -1.03
C ILE A 121 -16.21 2.12 0.36
N ILE A 122 -15.06 2.66 0.76
CA ILE A 122 -14.93 3.55 1.90
C ILE A 122 -15.11 4.97 1.39
N LYS A 123 -16.24 5.61 1.63
CA LYS A 123 -16.50 7.01 1.28
C LYS A 123 -15.80 7.93 2.29
N THR A 124 -14.54 8.22 2.04
CA THR A 124 -13.66 8.89 3.01
C THR A 124 -14.10 10.31 3.32
N ASP A 125 -14.59 11.06 2.32
CA ASP A 125 -15.14 12.40 2.48
C ASP A 125 -16.42 12.44 3.33
N SER A 126 -17.16 11.33 3.39
CA SER A 126 -18.35 11.18 4.24
C SER A 126 -17.98 10.82 5.69
N ILE A 127 -16.78 10.29 5.93
CA ILE A 127 -16.31 9.96 7.29
C ILE A 127 -15.89 11.23 8.03
N ALA A 128 -15.19 12.15 7.37
CA ALA A 128 -14.76 13.39 7.98
C ALA A 128 -14.62 14.54 6.95
N PRO A 129 -15.15 15.75 7.27
CA PRO A 129 -15.16 16.88 6.32
C PRO A 129 -13.79 17.41 5.92
N TRP A 130 -12.74 17.13 6.70
CA TRP A 130 -11.38 17.57 6.39
C TRP A 130 -10.72 16.74 5.30
N ILE A 131 -11.25 15.55 4.99
CA ILE A 131 -10.73 14.67 3.95
C ILE A 131 -11.20 15.17 2.59
N LYS A 132 -10.27 15.58 1.74
CA LYS A 132 -10.56 16.11 0.40
C LYS A 132 -10.57 15.02 -0.66
N THR A 133 -9.60 14.12 -0.59
CA THR A 133 -9.40 12.99 -1.50
C THR A 133 -8.85 11.80 -0.74
N SER A 134 -8.81 10.63 -1.38
CA SER A 134 -8.15 9.45 -0.81
C SER A 134 -7.53 8.61 -1.90
N TRP A 135 -6.20 8.63 -1.97
CA TRP A 135 -5.40 7.89 -2.93
C TRP A 135 -4.40 6.99 -2.22
N ALA A 136 -3.84 6.05 -2.96
CA ALA A 136 -2.69 5.23 -2.58
C ALA A 136 -2.70 4.81 -1.10
N PRO A 137 -3.61 3.92 -0.71
CA PRO A 137 -3.73 3.50 0.69
C PRO A 137 -2.55 2.60 1.10
N SER A 138 -2.22 2.62 2.39
CA SER A 138 -1.35 1.62 3.04
C SER A 138 -1.97 1.16 4.36
N ILE A 139 -2.07 -0.14 4.56
CA ILE A 139 -2.79 -0.76 5.68
C ILE A 139 -1.87 -1.54 6.61
N THR A 140 -2.10 -1.42 7.91
CA THR A 140 -1.51 -2.32 8.91
C THR A 140 -2.53 -2.66 9.98
N LYS A 141 -2.23 -3.68 10.78
CA LYS A 141 -3.07 -4.10 11.92
C LYS A 141 -2.24 -4.38 13.14
N ARG A 142 -2.83 -4.23 14.32
CA ARG A 142 -2.21 -4.58 15.59
C ARG A 142 -3.25 -5.02 16.62
N GLU A 143 -2.91 -5.96 17.47
CA GLU A 143 -3.69 -6.22 18.68
C GLU A 143 -3.41 -5.11 19.70
N GLU A 144 -4.47 -4.47 20.18
CA GLU A 144 -4.41 -3.39 21.14
C GLU A 144 -4.73 -3.87 22.56
N ALA A 145 -4.55 -2.98 23.54
CA ALA A 145 -4.73 -3.29 24.96
C ALA A 145 -6.18 -3.69 25.32
N ASP A 146 -7.15 -3.39 24.48
CA ASP A 146 -8.55 -3.80 24.62
C ASP A 146 -8.80 -5.24 24.16
N GLY A 147 -7.75 -5.96 23.74
CA GLY A 147 -7.83 -7.35 23.26
C GLY A 147 -8.42 -7.48 21.87
N LYS A 148 -8.60 -6.40 21.14
CA LYS A 148 -9.09 -6.41 19.76
C LYS A 148 -7.98 -6.11 18.78
N THR A 149 -8.12 -6.63 17.56
CA THR A 149 -7.30 -6.21 16.43
C THR A 149 -7.82 -4.88 15.93
N HIS A 150 -6.95 -3.88 15.88
CA HIS A 150 -7.23 -2.59 15.26
C HIS A 150 -6.52 -2.53 13.90
N PHE A 151 -7.22 -1.96 12.93
CA PHE A 151 -6.73 -1.69 11.57
C PHE A 151 -6.49 -0.21 11.42
N TYR A 152 -5.36 0.14 10.80
CA TYR A 152 -4.95 1.50 10.53
C TYR A 152 -4.71 1.63 9.03
N LEU A 153 -5.57 2.38 8.37
CA LEU A 153 -5.56 2.59 6.93
C LEU A 153 -5.12 4.02 6.64
N TYR A 154 -3.86 4.17 6.24
CA TYR A 154 -3.30 5.46 5.83
C TYR A 154 -3.61 5.68 4.37
N PHE A 155 -3.74 6.94 3.95
CA PHE A 155 -4.06 7.32 2.58
C PHE A 155 -3.56 8.72 2.26
N SER A 156 -3.36 9.01 0.98
CA SER A 156 -3.02 10.34 0.50
C SER A 156 -4.26 11.23 0.51
N ASN A 157 -4.25 12.31 1.29
CA ASN A 157 -5.29 13.34 1.28
C ASN A 157 -4.83 14.48 0.37
N SER A 158 -4.98 14.31 -0.94
CA SER A 158 -4.33 15.08 -2.00
C SER A 158 -2.78 15.01 -1.92
N GLY A 159 -2.07 15.79 -2.72
CA GLY A 159 -0.62 15.88 -2.63
C GLY A 159 -0.11 16.48 -1.31
N ASP A 160 -0.99 17.12 -0.56
CA ASP A 160 -0.61 17.95 0.60
C ASP A 160 -0.35 17.15 1.87
N GLY A 161 -0.99 16.00 2.06
CA GLY A 161 -0.89 15.29 3.33
C GLY A 161 -1.32 13.83 3.31
N THR A 162 -1.02 13.15 4.40
CA THR A 162 -1.39 11.76 4.67
C THR A 162 -2.41 11.71 5.80
N GLY A 163 -3.56 11.11 5.53
CA GLY A 163 -4.60 10.83 6.51
C GLY A 163 -4.52 9.42 7.08
N VAL A 164 -5.31 9.14 8.12
CA VAL A 164 -5.47 7.80 8.68
C VAL A 164 -6.91 7.56 9.09
N LEU A 165 -7.43 6.39 8.76
CA LEU A 165 -8.69 5.84 9.25
C LEU A 165 -8.41 4.64 10.14
N THR A 166 -9.32 4.40 11.08
CA THR A 166 -9.24 3.27 12.02
C THR A 166 -10.51 2.46 12.04
N SER A 167 -10.37 1.16 12.29
CA SER A 167 -11.49 0.23 12.48
C SER A 167 -11.04 -0.95 13.34
N THR A 168 -11.99 -1.65 13.95
CA THR A 168 -11.77 -2.97 14.59
C THR A 168 -12.17 -4.15 13.69
N SER A 169 -12.54 -3.86 12.46
CA SER A 169 -12.86 -4.86 11.43
C SER A 169 -12.16 -4.47 10.12
N PRO A 170 -11.67 -5.44 9.33
CA PRO A 170 -10.99 -5.15 8.07
C PRO A 170 -11.91 -4.53 7.01
N ILE A 171 -13.22 -4.63 7.17
CA ILE A 171 -14.20 -4.02 6.25
C ILE A 171 -14.97 -2.85 6.86
N GLY A 172 -14.52 -2.35 8.00
CA GLY A 172 -15.17 -1.23 8.69
C GLY A 172 -16.21 -1.67 9.75
N PRO A 173 -17.01 -0.74 10.29
CA PRO A 173 -17.04 0.67 9.89
C PRO A 173 -15.71 1.39 10.17
N TRP A 174 -15.35 2.29 9.28
CA TRP A 174 -14.16 3.13 9.40
C TRP A 174 -14.48 4.46 10.07
N SER A 175 -13.54 4.98 10.85
CA SER A 175 -13.64 6.28 11.50
C SER A 175 -12.36 7.09 11.34
N SER A 176 -12.48 8.42 11.34
CA SER A 176 -11.33 9.32 11.36
C SER A 176 -10.99 9.67 12.81
N PRO A 177 -9.85 9.22 13.35
CA PRO A 177 -9.43 9.55 14.70
C PRO A 177 -8.90 10.98 14.84
N LEU A 178 -8.55 11.60 13.70
CA LEU A 178 -8.03 12.96 13.60
C LEU A 178 -9.01 13.85 12.82
N ASN A 179 -8.87 15.17 13.00
CA ASN A 179 -9.59 16.19 12.25
C ASN A 179 -8.68 16.94 11.24
N HIS A 180 -7.50 16.37 10.95
CA HIS A 180 -6.49 16.90 10.05
C HIS A 180 -5.61 15.75 9.55
N SER A 181 -4.76 16.01 8.55
CA SER A 181 -3.73 15.05 8.12
C SER A 181 -2.76 14.74 9.25
N LEU A 182 -2.34 13.49 9.36
CA LEU A 182 -1.33 13.06 10.33
C LEU A 182 0.01 13.78 10.10
N VAL A 183 0.39 13.89 8.84
CA VAL A 183 1.51 14.70 8.35
C VAL A 183 1.11 15.39 7.06
N ASP A 184 1.71 16.55 6.79
CA ASP A 184 1.49 17.35 5.60
C ASP A 184 2.78 18.04 5.13
N THR A 185 2.68 18.81 4.06
CA THR A 185 3.81 19.57 3.49
C THR A 185 4.35 20.68 4.42
N ASN A 186 3.65 21.01 5.50
CA ASN A 186 4.09 21.98 6.51
C ASN A 186 4.72 21.28 7.74
N THR A 187 4.66 19.97 7.81
CA THR A 187 5.19 19.21 8.95
C THR A 187 6.71 19.34 9.03
N PRO A 188 7.29 19.66 10.20
CA PRO A 188 8.74 19.74 10.37
C PRO A 188 9.47 18.45 9.94
N GLY A 189 10.46 18.60 9.05
CA GLY A 189 11.17 17.47 8.42
C GLY A 189 10.58 17.03 7.07
N ILE A 190 9.43 17.60 6.66
CA ILE A 190 8.85 17.50 5.33
C ILE A 190 8.87 18.89 4.67
N ALA A 191 8.53 19.90 5.42
CA ALA A 191 8.42 21.30 4.97
C ALA A 191 9.69 21.79 4.28
N GLY A 192 9.52 22.31 3.05
CA GLY A 192 10.60 22.82 2.21
C GLY A 192 11.53 21.77 1.60
N GLU A 193 11.32 20.51 1.93
CA GLU A 193 12.16 19.38 1.49
C GLU A 193 11.46 18.47 0.48
N CYS A 194 10.15 18.30 0.61
CA CYS A 194 9.33 17.48 -0.25
C CYS A 194 8.28 18.33 -0.98
N LYS A 195 8.00 17.99 -2.22
CA LYS A 195 6.92 18.63 -2.98
C LYS A 195 5.54 18.18 -2.52
N ALA A 196 5.46 16.96 -1.99
CA ALA A 196 4.22 16.36 -1.53
C ALA A 196 4.48 15.47 -0.29
N ALA A 197 3.43 15.23 0.51
CA ALA A 197 3.43 14.37 1.69
C ALA A 197 2.40 13.25 1.53
N PHE A 198 2.43 12.57 0.40
CA PHE A 198 1.47 11.54 -0.02
C PHE A 198 2.14 10.16 -0.15
N ASP A 199 1.40 9.18 -0.65
CA ASP A 199 1.81 7.80 -0.83
C ASP A 199 2.39 7.20 0.46
N PRO A 200 1.56 7.01 1.49
CA PRO A 200 2.02 6.41 2.73
C PRO A 200 2.43 4.95 2.53
N GLY A 201 3.52 4.55 3.19
CA GLY A 201 3.89 3.15 3.37
C GLY A 201 4.02 2.84 4.85
N VAL A 202 3.22 1.94 5.40
CA VAL A 202 3.17 1.65 6.84
C VAL A 202 3.57 0.22 7.17
N VAL A 203 4.38 0.05 8.21
CA VAL A 203 4.69 -1.27 8.76
C VAL A 203 4.81 -1.24 10.28
N ILE A 204 4.52 -2.36 10.92
CA ILE A 204 4.84 -2.63 12.32
C ILE A 204 5.99 -3.63 12.37
N ASP A 205 7.08 -3.29 13.07
CA ASP A 205 8.24 -4.16 13.22
C ASP A 205 8.01 -5.28 14.26
N ASP A 206 8.99 -6.18 14.42
CA ASP A 206 8.94 -7.30 15.37
C ASP A 206 8.95 -6.87 16.86
N LYS A 207 9.17 -5.57 17.13
CA LYS A 207 9.11 -4.96 18.46
C LYS A 207 7.79 -4.22 18.69
N GLY A 208 6.85 -4.34 17.76
CA GLY A 208 5.55 -3.67 17.81
C GLY A 208 5.59 -2.17 17.55
N LYS A 209 6.69 -1.62 16.99
CA LYS A 209 6.80 -0.21 16.64
C LYS A 209 6.23 0.03 15.25
N GLY A 210 5.37 1.03 15.14
CA GLY A 210 4.84 1.50 13.86
C GLY A 210 5.84 2.45 13.17
N TRP A 211 5.94 2.32 11.86
CA TRP A 211 6.76 3.15 10.99
C TRP A 211 5.95 3.57 9.79
N LEU A 212 6.14 4.82 9.37
CA LEU A 212 5.45 5.41 8.23
C LEU A 212 6.47 6.05 7.30
N THR A 213 6.34 5.79 6.01
CA THR A 213 7.01 6.55 4.95
C THR A 213 6.00 7.38 4.18
N VAL A 214 6.43 8.53 3.67
CA VAL A 214 5.64 9.41 2.80
C VAL A 214 6.57 10.19 1.88
N GLY A 215 6.04 10.75 0.81
CA GLY A 215 6.69 11.78 0.03
C GLY A 215 6.54 11.64 -1.47
N GLY A 216 6.54 12.79 -2.17
CA GLY A 216 6.63 12.91 -3.60
C GLY A 216 7.82 13.78 -4.00
N GLY A 217 8.67 13.27 -4.92
CA GLY A 217 9.96 13.86 -5.25
C GLY A 217 11.00 13.80 -4.12
N CYS A 218 10.67 13.15 -3.02
CA CYS A 218 11.55 12.86 -1.88
C CYS A 218 10.94 11.71 -1.06
N ALA A 219 11.73 11.01 -0.28
CA ALA A 219 11.25 9.99 0.66
C ALA A 219 11.53 10.40 2.11
N ARG A 220 10.54 10.27 2.96
CA ARG A 220 10.63 10.52 4.40
C ARG A 220 10.19 9.30 5.19
N ILE A 221 10.84 9.07 6.31
CA ILE A 221 10.47 8.03 7.27
C ILE A 221 10.36 8.59 8.67
N MET A 222 9.36 8.11 9.39
CA MET A 222 9.08 8.48 10.77
C MET A 222 8.65 7.28 11.60
N ARG A 223 8.84 7.37 12.89
CA ARG A 223 8.23 6.44 13.84
C ARG A 223 6.85 6.95 14.21
N LEU A 224 5.88 6.07 14.22
CA LEU A 224 4.55 6.36 14.75
C LEU A 224 4.53 6.27 16.28
N GLY A 225 3.67 7.07 16.88
CA GLY A 225 3.34 6.95 18.30
C GLY A 225 2.72 5.59 18.62
N LYS A 226 2.60 5.29 19.92
CA LYS A 226 1.95 4.06 20.37
C LYS A 226 0.48 3.97 19.96
N ASP A 227 -0.14 5.11 19.71
CA ASP A 227 -1.52 5.24 19.24
C ASP A 227 -1.68 4.99 17.73
N MET A 228 -0.58 4.88 16.98
CA MET A 228 -0.55 4.75 15.51
C MET A 228 -1.15 5.95 14.74
N ILE A 229 -1.51 7.03 15.43
CA ILE A 229 -2.13 8.23 14.86
C ILE A 229 -1.39 9.53 15.23
N SER A 230 -0.17 9.39 15.71
CA SER A 230 0.76 10.49 16.00
C SER A 230 2.17 10.13 15.52
N VAL A 231 3.03 11.14 15.38
CA VAL A 231 4.47 10.96 15.07
C VAL A 231 5.28 11.02 16.35
N ASP A 232 6.15 10.04 16.57
CA ASP A 232 7.02 9.96 17.73
C ASP A 232 8.49 10.20 17.33
N GLY A 233 8.94 11.42 17.51
CA GLY A 233 10.32 11.84 17.27
C GLY A 233 10.57 12.43 15.87
N PRO A 234 11.83 12.40 15.38
CA PRO A 234 12.20 13.11 14.17
C PRO A 234 11.75 12.37 12.90
N ILE A 235 11.36 13.15 11.89
CA ILE A 235 11.18 12.68 10.51
C ILE A 235 12.54 12.75 9.82
N LYS A 236 12.95 11.67 9.13
CA LYS A 236 14.27 11.54 8.51
C LYS A 236 14.16 11.23 7.01
N PRO A 237 15.10 11.74 6.19
CA PRO A 237 15.12 11.41 4.77
C PRO A 237 15.60 9.98 4.54
N ILE A 238 14.94 9.30 3.60
CA ILE A 238 15.50 8.18 2.86
C ILE A 238 16.05 8.77 1.56
N LYS A 239 17.37 8.66 1.36
CA LYS A 239 18.00 9.17 0.14
C LYS A 239 17.88 8.14 -0.99
N ALA A 240 16.65 7.91 -1.42
CA ALA A 240 16.33 7.03 -2.53
C ALA A 240 16.71 7.72 -3.85
N PRO A 241 17.58 7.11 -4.70
CA PRO A 241 18.01 7.71 -5.96
C PRO A 241 16.82 7.91 -6.90
N HIS A 242 16.72 9.10 -7.49
CA HIS A 242 15.65 9.47 -8.44
C HIS A 242 14.24 9.09 -7.96
N HIS A 243 13.99 9.26 -6.66
CA HIS A 243 12.68 9.00 -6.09
C HIS A 243 11.61 9.89 -6.71
N PHE A 244 10.56 9.27 -7.22
CA PHE A 244 9.37 9.96 -7.71
C PHE A 244 8.23 9.85 -6.68
N GLU A 245 7.64 8.67 -6.51
CA GLU A 245 6.47 8.41 -5.67
C GLU A 245 6.32 6.92 -5.29
N ALA A 246 5.12 6.48 -4.97
CA ALA A 246 4.74 5.09 -4.69
C ALA A 246 5.54 4.48 -3.52
N ASN A 247 5.57 5.20 -2.40
CA ASN A 247 6.24 4.71 -1.20
C ASN A 247 5.52 3.48 -0.63
N GLU A 248 6.27 2.44 -0.31
CA GLU A 248 5.76 1.35 0.53
C GLU A 248 6.88 0.86 1.44
N LEU A 249 6.52 0.45 2.64
CA LEU A 249 7.45 0.02 3.67
C LEU A 249 7.08 -1.36 4.21
N ASN A 250 8.05 -2.24 4.19
CA ASN A 250 7.90 -3.60 4.71
C ASN A 250 8.97 -3.92 5.74
N TYR A 251 8.71 -4.92 6.60
CA TYR A 251 9.67 -5.41 7.58
C TYR A 251 9.80 -6.93 7.45
N ILE A 252 10.96 -7.37 6.99
CA ILE A 252 11.21 -8.77 6.65
C ILE A 252 12.49 -9.23 7.35
N ASN A 253 12.39 -10.22 8.23
CA ASN A 253 13.52 -10.84 8.91
C ASN A 253 14.51 -9.82 9.54
N GLY A 254 13.98 -8.84 10.26
CA GLY A 254 14.79 -7.83 10.95
C GLY A 254 15.30 -6.70 10.04
N THR A 255 14.78 -6.60 8.83
CA THR A 255 15.20 -5.61 7.84
C THR A 255 14.00 -4.83 7.33
N TYR A 256 14.10 -3.50 7.33
CA TYR A 256 13.15 -2.62 6.66
C TYR A 256 13.46 -2.62 5.17
N VAL A 257 12.43 -2.85 4.38
CA VAL A 257 12.47 -2.83 2.91
C VAL A 257 11.55 -1.72 2.44
N TYR A 258 12.14 -0.71 1.84
CA TYR A 258 11.44 0.43 1.29
C TYR A 258 11.41 0.32 -0.21
N THR A 259 10.23 0.32 -0.81
CA THR A 259 10.03 0.30 -2.25
C THR A 259 9.50 1.65 -2.74
N TYR A 260 9.84 2.01 -3.97
CA TYR A 260 9.46 3.29 -4.55
C TYR A 260 9.54 3.25 -6.08
N ASN A 261 8.85 4.17 -6.73
CA ASN A 261 8.93 4.38 -8.17
C ASN A 261 10.04 5.38 -8.51
N ILE A 262 10.89 5.03 -9.46
CA ILE A 262 11.91 5.92 -10.02
C ILE A 262 11.24 6.94 -10.96
N ASP A 263 11.84 8.13 -11.08
CA ASP A 263 11.37 9.23 -11.89
C ASP A 263 10.89 8.77 -13.28
N TRP A 264 9.77 9.30 -13.71
CA TRP A 264 9.17 9.03 -15.01
C TRP A 264 9.87 9.77 -16.15
N GLN A 265 10.62 10.84 -15.85
CA GLN A 265 11.44 11.57 -16.80
C GLN A 265 12.79 10.90 -16.96
N ASP A 266 13.32 10.90 -18.18
CA ASP A 266 14.67 10.39 -18.41
C ASP A 266 15.72 11.23 -17.66
N PHE A 267 16.70 10.56 -17.10
CA PHE A 267 17.80 11.16 -16.33
C PHE A 267 19.13 10.58 -16.76
N SER A 268 20.18 11.41 -16.76
CA SER A 268 21.54 11.01 -17.12
C SER A 268 22.48 10.81 -15.92
N ASP A 269 22.10 11.37 -14.77
CA ASP A 269 22.92 11.51 -13.57
C ASP A 269 22.65 10.39 -12.55
N TRP A 270 22.82 9.12 -12.94
CA TRP A 270 22.68 8.02 -11.99
C TRP A 270 23.80 8.05 -10.94
N PRO A 271 23.47 8.21 -9.62
CA PRO A 271 24.46 8.52 -8.58
C PRO A 271 25.21 7.29 -8.03
N LEU A 272 24.87 6.09 -8.48
CA LEU A 272 25.42 4.84 -7.95
C LEU A 272 26.29 4.12 -8.97
N PRO A 273 27.25 3.28 -8.53
CA PRO A 273 28.11 2.49 -9.43
C PRO A 273 27.38 1.27 -10.04
N THR A 274 26.07 1.21 -9.95
CA THR A 274 25.23 0.18 -10.55
C THR A 274 24.70 0.62 -11.91
N GLU A 275 24.17 -0.30 -12.70
CA GLU A 275 23.48 0.02 -13.94
C GLU A 275 22.35 1.02 -13.68
N LYS A 276 22.25 2.03 -14.54
CA LYS A 276 21.15 3.00 -14.51
C LYS A 276 19.84 2.29 -14.87
N PRO A 277 18.83 2.31 -14.03
CA PRO A 277 17.53 1.75 -14.38
C PRO A 277 16.81 2.62 -15.42
N THR A 278 15.82 2.05 -16.09
CA THR A 278 14.88 2.79 -16.93
C THR A 278 13.93 3.64 -16.07
N THR A 279 13.30 4.63 -16.67
CA THR A 279 12.28 5.44 -16.02
C THR A 279 11.10 4.58 -15.54
N CYS A 280 10.33 5.04 -14.59
CA CYS A 280 9.13 4.37 -14.05
C CYS A 280 9.34 2.93 -13.58
N CYS A 281 10.56 2.50 -13.30
CA CYS A 281 10.78 1.18 -12.73
C CYS A 281 10.63 1.23 -11.20
N MET A 282 10.20 0.11 -10.61
CA MET A 282 10.10 -0.04 -9.17
C MET A 282 11.44 -0.50 -8.59
N SER A 283 11.95 0.30 -7.66
CA SER A 283 13.22 0.05 -6.98
C SER A 283 13.04 -0.12 -5.47
N TYR A 284 14.07 -0.65 -4.80
CA TYR A 284 13.99 -0.79 -3.36
C TYR A 284 15.31 -0.51 -2.65
N MET A 285 15.16 -0.11 -1.41
CA MET A 285 16.25 0.09 -0.46
C MET A 285 16.03 -0.72 0.81
N THR A 286 17.09 -1.04 1.51
CA THR A 286 17.01 -1.77 2.77
C THR A 286 17.77 -1.06 3.89
N SER A 287 17.29 -1.23 5.14
CA SER A 287 17.94 -0.74 6.34
C SER A 287 17.60 -1.60 7.55
N LYS A 288 18.50 -1.66 8.54
CA LYS A 288 18.23 -2.22 9.88
C LYS A 288 17.98 -1.13 10.93
N THR A 289 18.24 0.13 10.59
CA THR A 289 18.13 1.29 11.49
C THR A 289 17.46 2.46 10.76
N PRO A 290 16.14 2.43 10.59
CA PRO A 290 15.42 3.22 9.60
C PRO A 290 15.56 4.74 9.77
N LEU A 291 15.77 5.25 11.00
CA LEU A 291 16.01 6.69 11.26
C LEU A 291 17.43 7.15 10.98
N VAL A 292 18.34 6.25 10.65
CA VAL A 292 19.72 6.58 10.27
C VAL A 292 19.82 6.64 8.76
N THR A 293 19.77 7.83 8.19
CA THR A 293 19.74 8.05 6.72
C THR A 293 20.84 7.30 5.97
N LYS A 294 22.06 7.24 6.51
CA LYS A 294 23.19 6.54 5.89
C LYS A 294 23.10 5.01 5.93
N SER A 295 22.16 4.46 6.70
CA SER A 295 21.97 3.01 6.80
C SER A 295 21.17 2.43 5.65
N TRP A 296 20.42 3.26 4.93
CA TRP A 296 19.68 2.84 3.76
C TRP A 296 20.61 2.51 2.60
N LYS A 297 20.43 1.32 2.05
CA LYS A 297 21.23 0.80 0.92
C LYS A 297 20.30 0.50 -0.24
N TYR A 298 20.59 1.10 -1.37
CA TYR A 298 19.97 0.75 -2.64
C TYR A 298 20.30 -0.69 -2.99
N GLN A 299 19.32 -1.45 -3.41
CA GLN A 299 19.49 -2.85 -3.78
C GLN A 299 19.45 -3.02 -5.29
N HIS A 300 18.29 -2.83 -5.89
CA HIS A 300 18.07 -2.91 -7.34
C HIS A 300 16.66 -2.39 -7.66
N ASN A 301 16.35 -2.32 -8.96
CA ASN A 301 14.99 -2.38 -9.44
C ASN A 301 14.50 -3.84 -9.42
N TYR A 302 13.34 -4.08 -8.86
CA TYR A 302 12.72 -5.41 -8.81
C TYR A 302 11.62 -5.59 -9.86
N MET A 303 11.14 -4.50 -10.44
CA MET A 303 10.20 -4.49 -11.55
C MET A 303 10.62 -3.41 -12.54
N LYS A 304 10.79 -3.81 -13.80
CA LYS A 304 11.14 -2.90 -14.88
C LYS A 304 9.94 -2.12 -15.36
N ASN A 305 10.19 -1.04 -16.09
CA ASN A 305 9.13 -0.33 -16.81
C ASN A 305 8.43 -1.30 -17.78
N PRO A 306 7.10 -1.23 -17.92
CA PRO A 306 6.37 -2.03 -18.90
C PRO A 306 6.90 -1.93 -20.32
N GLY A 307 7.45 -0.79 -20.72
CA GLY A 307 8.11 -0.60 -22.00
C GLY A 307 9.32 -1.50 -22.25
N ASP A 308 10.03 -1.93 -21.20
CA ASP A 308 11.13 -2.91 -21.33
C ASP A 308 10.62 -4.31 -21.74
N TYR A 309 9.32 -4.54 -21.66
CA TYR A 309 8.63 -5.77 -22.09
C TYR A 309 7.82 -5.59 -23.37
N GLY A 310 7.98 -4.48 -24.09
CA GLY A 310 7.29 -4.19 -25.34
C GLY A 310 5.92 -3.51 -25.19
N TYR A 311 5.58 -3.03 -24.01
CA TYR A 311 4.40 -2.20 -23.77
C TYR A 311 4.74 -0.71 -23.95
N ASP A 312 3.76 0.16 -23.75
CA ASP A 312 3.97 1.61 -23.86
C ASP A 312 4.72 2.14 -22.62
N TYR A 313 5.79 2.90 -22.85
CA TYR A 313 6.56 3.56 -21.78
C TYR A 313 5.80 4.72 -21.12
N SER A 314 4.74 5.25 -21.75
CA SER A 314 3.95 6.35 -21.20
C SER A 314 3.05 5.95 -20.03
N ASN A 315 2.91 4.67 -19.77
CA ASN A 315 2.05 4.18 -18.70
C ASN A 315 2.86 3.96 -17.41
N ASN A 316 2.53 4.72 -16.40
CA ASN A 316 2.97 4.50 -15.04
C ASN A 316 2.17 3.38 -14.37
#